data_c69739bcd08f1253bb5a61915f86bcac
#
_entry.id   c69739bcd08f1253bb5a61915f86bcac
#
_cell.length_a   1.000
_cell.length_b   1.000
_cell.length_c   1.000
_cell.angle_alpha   90.00
_cell.angle_beta   90.00
_cell.angle_gamma   90.00
#
_symmetry.space_group_name_H-M   'P 1'
#
loop_
_entity.id
_entity.type
_entity.pdbx_description
1 polymer ?
#
loop_
_entity_poly.entity_id
_entity_poly.type
_entity_poly.pdbx_seq_one_letter_code
_entity_poly.pdbx_strand_id
1 'polypeptide(L)'
;HVLGRSTVRDTDLYSTCCAIQNLWLAARAEGIGVGWVSILNHAALKRVLGIPKSVKVLAYLCLGYVSEFAKKPDLEAAGWRARLSVQDLVHYEAWGKRVEGKERLPGCESPRSIQERATRAKRG
;
A
#
# COMPACT_ATOMS: atom_id res chain seq x y z
N HIS A 1 15.33 -2.98 24.95
CA HIS A 1 16.32 -2.34 24.06
C HIS A 1 15.80 -2.43 22.62
N VAL A 2 15.58 -1.29 21.99
CA VAL A 2 15.20 -1.22 20.57
C VAL A 2 16.46 -0.85 19.79
N LEU A 3 16.91 -1.75 18.93
CA LEU A 3 18.06 -1.54 18.06
C LEU A 3 17.86 -0.31 17.16
N GLY A 4 18.87 0.53 17.04
CA GLY A 4 18.87 1.68 16.15
C GLY A 4 18.19 2.95 16.67
N ARG A 5 17.51 2.92 17.82
CA ARG A 5 16.77 4.07 18.36
C ARG A 5 17.63 5.29 18.68
N SER A 6 18.91 5.08 18.93
CA SER A 6 19.91 6.14 19.14
C SER A 6 20.38 6.79 17.84
N THR A 7 20.23 6.10 16.71
CA THR A 7 20.74 6.54 15.39
C THR A 7 19.62 7.05 14.50
N VAL A 8 18.50 6.31 14.43
CA VAL A 8 17.33 6.68 13.63
C VAL A 8 16.09 6.55 14.51
N ARG A 9 15.37 7.66 14.68
CA ARG A 9 14.11 7.65 15.40
C ARG A 9 13.06 6.84 14.64
N ASP A 10 12.17 6.21 15.37
CA ASP A 10 11.00 5.51 14.85
C ASP A 10 11.31 4.28 13.95
N THR A 11 12.53 3.76 13.96
CA THR A 11 12.90 2.54 13.19
C THR A 11 12.04 1.33 13.57
N ASP A 12 11.69 1.21 14.85
CA ASP A 12 10.78 0.20 15.38
C ASP A 12 9.37 0.33 14.77
N LEU A 13 8.90 1.56 14.56
CA LEU A 13 7.60 1.81 13.93
C LEU A 13 7.63 1.41 12.44
N TYR A 14 8.69 1.76 11.73
CA TYR A 14 8.85 1.39 10.32
C TYR A 14 8.94 -0.13 10.15
N SER A 15 9.70 -0.81 11.02
CA SER A 15 9.79 -2.27 11.02
C SER A 15 8.43 -2.92 11.28
N THR A 16 7.64 -2.38 12.21
CA THR A 16 6.30 -2.86 12.49
C THR A 16 5.35 -2.64 11.30
N CYS A 17 5.44 -1.49 10.62
CA CYS A 17 4.66 -1.24 9.41
C CYS A 17 5.01 -2.23 8.29
N CYS A 18 6.30 -2.57 8.12
CA CYS A 18 6.72 -3.60 7.17
C CYS A 18 6.15 -4.98 7.53
N ALA A 19 6.16 -5.34 8.82
CA ALA A 19 5.57 -6.60 9.29
C ALA A 19 4.06 -6.65 9.04
N ILE A 20 3.34 -5.55 9.25
CA ILE A 20 1.91 -5.44 8.94
C ILE A 20 1.67 -5.63 7.44
N GLN A 21 2.48 -5.01 6.59
CA GLN A 21 2.36 -5.17 5.14
C GLN A 21 2.61 -6.63 4.71
N ASN A 22 3.62 -7.29 5.27
CA ASN A 22 3.90 -8.70 5.01
C ASN A 22 2.74 -9.61 5.44
N LEU A 23 2.17 -9.35 6.63
CA LEU A 23 0.98 -10.06 7.11
C LEU A 23 -0.19 -9.88 6.13
N TRP A 24 -0.41 -8.67 5.62
CA TRP A 24 -1.49 -8.37 4.68
C TRP A 24 -1.32 -9.13 3.36
N LEU A 25 -0.10 -9.14 2.82
CA LEU A 25 0.20 -9.88 1.60
C LEU A 25 0.05 -11.39 1.79
N ALA A 26 0.52 -11.93 2.92
CA ALA A 26 0.37 -13.35 3.24
C ALA A 26 -1.11 -13.74 3.41
N ALA A 27 -1.88 -12.95 4.17
CA ALA A 27 -3.31 -13.16 4.34
C ALA A 27 -4.04 -13.14 2.98
N ARG A 28 -3.68 -12.20 2.10
CA ARG A 28 -4.26 -12.14 0.74
C ARG A 28 -3.94 -13.38 -0.09
N ALA A 29 -2.74 -13.93 0.04
CA ALA A 29 -2.35 -15.18 -0.64
C ALA A 29 -3.18 -16.37 -0.16
N GLU A 30 -3.56 -16.39 1.12
CA GLU A 30 -4.43 -17.40 1.73
C GLU A 30 -5.93 -17.12 1.54
N GLY A 31 -6.32 -16.11 0.77
CA GLY A 31 -7.72 -15.76 0.54
C GLY A 31 -8.39 -15.05 1.72
N ILE A 32 -7.61 -14.50 2.65
CA ILE A 32 -8.10 -13.77 3.81
C ILE A 32 -8.07 -12.27 3.53
N GLY A 33 -9.18 -11.59 3.79
CA GLY A 33 -9.27 -10.14 3.75
C GLY A 33 -8.64 -9.50 4.98
N VAL A 34 -7.93 -8.39 4.78
CA VAL A 34 -7.38 -7.56 5.85
C VAL A 34 -7.80 -6.12 5.64
N GLY A 35 -8.37 -5.51 6.67
CA GLY A 35 -8.70 -4.09 6.70
C GLY A 35 -7.88 -3.37 7.77
N TRP A 36 -7.20 -2.28 7.40
CA TRP A 36 -6.52 -1.41 8.36
C TRP A 36 -7.45 -0.27 8.75
N VAL A 37 -7.92 -0.29 9.98
CA VAL A 37 -8.79 0.74 10.53
C VAL A 37 -7.94 1.82 11.20
N SER A 38 -7.99 3.05 10.67
CA SER A 38 -7.28 4.21 11.22
C SER A 38 -8.20 5.20 11.93
N ILE A 39 -9.50 5.20 11.59
CA ILE A 39 -10.51 6.10 12.17
C ILE A 39 -11.06 5.47 13.44
N LEU A 40 -10.31 5.61 14.54
CA LEU A 40 -10.70 5.09 15.85
C LEU A 40 -10.17 5.96 16.99
N ASN A 41 -10.83 5.89 18.15
CA ASN A 41 -10.35 6.56 19.35
C ASN A 41 -9.31 5.69 20.07
N HIS A 42 -8.02 6.05 19.89
CA HIS A 42 -6.90 5.31 20.47
C HIS A 42 -6.95 5.21 22.00
N ALA A 43 -7.45 6.24 22.70
CA ALA A 43 -7.54 6.23 24.16
C ALA A 43 -8.62 5.24 24.64
N ALA A 44 -9.77 5.22 23.97
CA ALA A 44 -10.83 4.26 24.24
C ALA A 44 -10.37 2.83 23.95
N LEU A 45 -9.70 2.60 22.81
CA LEU A 45 -9.15 1.30 22.44
C LEU A 45 -8.18 0.77 23.50
N LYS A 46 -7.22 1.61 23.93
CA LYS A 46 -6.26 1.23 24.97
C LYS A 46 -6.93 0.87 26.27
N ARG A 47 -7.96 1.61 26.67
CA ARG A 47 -8.72 1.32 27.90
C ARG A 47 -9.45 0.00 27.81
N VAL A 48 -10.14 -0.26 26.70
CA VAL A 48 -10.92 -1.50 26.50
C VAL A 48 -10.02 -2.73 26.47
N LEU A 49 -8.86 -2.63 25.81
CA LEU A 49 -7.94 -3.76 25.66
C LEU A 49 -6.86 -3.82 26.75
N GLY A 50 -6.87 -2.93 27.74
CA GLY A 50 -5.88 -2.91 28.81
C GLY A 50 -4.47 -2.55 28.34
N ILE A 51 -4.32 -1.84 27.20
CA ILE A 51 -3.00 -1.49 26.63
C ILE A 51 -2.36 -0.37 27.45
N PRO A 52 -1.12 -0.55 27.96
CA PRO A 52 -0.43 0.49 28.72
C PRO A 52 -0.30 1.80 27.93
N LYS A 53 -0.34 2.93 28.63
CA LYS A 53 -0.23 4.25 27.99
C LYS A 53 1.06 4.44 27.18
N SER A 54 2.17 3.83 27.63
CA SER A 54 3.46 3.87 26.99
C SER A 54 3.54 3.09 25.67
N VAL A 55 2.64 2.16 25.42
CA VAL A 55 2.62 1.37 24.18
C VAL A 55 1.92 2.16 23.09
N LYS A 56 2.57 2.36 21.95
CA LYS A 56 1.99 2.99 20.76
C LYS A 56 1.20 1.97 19.95
N VAL A 57 -0.07 2.22 19.73
CA VAL A 57 -0.90 1.42 18.82
C VAL A 57 -0.66 1.93 17.40
N LEU A 58 -0.11 1.09 16.55
CA LEU A 58 0.20 1.43 15.16
C LEU A 58 -0.92 1.05 14.20
N ALA A 59 -1.54 -0.09 14.44
CA ALA A 59 -2.60 -0.61 13.59
C ALA A 59 -3.68 -1.28 14.42
N TYR A 60 -4.89 -1.19 13.93
CA TYR A 60 -6.01 -2.03 14.29
C TYR A 60 -6.44 -2.75 13.01
N LEU A 61 -6.24 -4.07 12.99
CA LEU A 61 -6.46 -4.87 11.80
C LEU A 61 -7.70 -5.75 11.99
N CYS A 62 -8.59 -5.70 11.01
CA CYS A 62 -9.69 -6.64 10.88
C CYS A 62 -9.28 -7.71 9.88
N LEU A 63 -9.32 -8.98 10.28
CA LEU A 63 -9.01 -10.11 9.43
C LEU A 63 -10.23 -11.02 9.33
N GLY A 64 -10.49 -11.55 8.14
CA GLY A 64 -11.60 -12.49 7.95
C GLY A 64 -11.76 -12.93 6.50
N TYR A 65 -12.61 -13.93 6.31
CA TYR A 65 -13.02 -14.33 4.99
C TYR A 65 -13.98 -13.29 4.42
N VAL A 66 -13.77 -12.92 3.17
CA VAL A 66 -14.59 -11.97 2.43
C VAL A 66 -15.41 -12.71 1.38
N SER A 67 -16.59 -12.19 1.06
CA SER A 67 -17.46 -12.76 0.02
C SER A 67 -16.79 -12.71 -1.35
N GLU A 68 -16.09 -11.62 -1.63
CA GLU A 68 -15.31 -11.43 -2.84
C GLU A 68 -14.18 -10.42 -2.63
N PHE A 69 -13.18 -10.49 -3.50
CA PHE A 69 -12.15 -9.47 -3.58
C PHE A 69 -12.42 -8.55 -4.77
N ALA A 70 -12.39 -7.25 -4.52
CA ALA A 70 -12.56 -6.28 -5.59
C ALA A 70 -11.51 -6.46 -6.70
N LYS A 71 -11.95 -6.39 -7.96
CA LYS A 71 -11.07 -6.50 -9.14
C LYS A 71 -10.16 -5.29 -9.33
N LYS A 72 -10.55 -4.14 -8.78
CA LYS A 72 -9.80 -2.89 -8.82
C LYS A 72 -9.62 -2.36 -7.40
N PRO A 73 -8.55 -1.58 -7.13
CA PRO A 73 -8.41 -0.88 -5.87
C PRO A 73 -9.59 0.05 -5.59
N ASP A 74 -10.09 0.06 -4.36
CA ASP A 74 -11.27 0.84 -3.96
C ASP A 74 -11.11 2.34 -4.23
N LEU A 75 -9.93 2.90 -3.99
CA LEU A 75 -9.63 4.31 -4.26
C LEU A 75 -9.73 4.66 -5.75
N GLU A 76 -9.33 3.73 -6.62
CA GLU A 76 -9.45 3.88 -8.07
C GLU A 76 -10.91 3.74 -8.49
N ALA A 77 -11.63 2.76 -7.95
CA ALA A 77 -13.04 2.53 -8.24
C ALA A 77 -13.92 3.70 -7.77
N ALA A 78 -13.59 4.32 -6.65
CA ALA A 78 -14.26 5.50 -6.11
C ALA A 78 -13.85 6.83 -6.81
N GLY A 79 -12.91 6.78 -7.75
CA GLY A 79 -12.43 7.97 -8.45
C GLY A 79 -11.53 8.90 -7.62
N TRP A 80 -11.06 8.46 -6.45
CA TRP A 80 -10.21 9.29 -5.59
C TRP A 80 -8.80 9.48 -6.15
N ARG A 81 -8.21 8.39 -6.63
CA ARG A 81 -6.87 8.40 -7.21
C ARG A 81 -6.74 7.33 -8.28
N ALA A 82 -6.25 7.74 -9.45
CA ALA A 82 -5.77 6.81 -10.44
C ALA A 82 -4.42 6.23 -10.03
N ARG A 83 -4.12 5.02 -10.48
CA ARG A 83 -2.81 4.41 -10.31
C ARG A 83 -1.76 5.20 -11.10
N LEU A 84 -0.67 5.58 -10.45
CA LEU A 84 0.46 6.22 -11.10
C LEU A 84 1.28 5.17 -11.87
N SER A 85 1.89 5.60 -12.97
CA SER A 85 2.88 4.78 -13.66
C SER A 85 4.15 4.67 -12.81
N VAL A 86 4.68 3.46 -12.65
CA VAL A 86 5.96 3.25 -11.94
C VAL A 86 7.09 4.06 -12.59
N GLN A 87 7.09 4.18 -13.92
CA GLN A 87 8.09 4.93 -14.66
C GLN A 87 8.12 6.42 -14.32
N ASP A 88 6.95 6.98 -13.95
CA ASP A 88 6.86 8.38 -13.54
C ASP A 88 7.40 8.61 -12.12
N LEU A 89 7.63 7.53 -11.37
CA LEU A 89 8.08 7.56 -9.97
C LEU A 89 9.53 7.13 -9.80
N VAL A 90 10.14 6.51 -10.84
CA VAL A 90 11.51 6.03 -10.77
C VAL A 90 12.46 7.11 -11.30
N HIS A 91 13.48 7.42 -10.51
CA HIS A 91 14.57 8.30 -10.87
C HIS A 91 15.88 7.50 -10.92
N TYR A 92 16.74 7.76 -11.89
CA TYR A 92 17.98 7.04 -12.13
C TYR A 92 19.18 7.92 -11.74
N GLU A 93 20.05 7.38 -10.87
CA GLU A 93 21.27 8.00 -10.36
C GLU A 93 21.07 9.31 -9.57
N ALA A 94 20.11 10.16 -9.96
CA ALA A 94 19.84 11.41 -9.26
C ALA A 94 18.35 11.74 -9.28
N TRP A 95 17.87 12.43 -8.25
CA TRP A 95 16.49 12.90 -8.16
C TRP A 95 16.14 13.79 -9.37
N GLY A 96 14.99 13.53 -9.97
CA GLY A 96 14.52 14.27 -11.15
C GLY A 96 14.99 13.70 -12.48
N LYS A 97 16.05 12.88 -12.53
CA LYS A 97 16.46 12.18 -13.75
C LYS A 97 15.52 11.02 -14.04
N ARG A 98 14.69 11.16 -15.04
CA ARG A 98 13.82 10.10 -15.57
C ARG A 98 14.44 9.51 -16.82
N VAL A 99 14.16 8.24 -17.12
CA VAL A 99 14.58 7.66 -18.39
C VAL A 99 13.79 8.32 -19.52
N GLU A 100 14.47 9.10 -20.33
CA GLU A 100 13.94 9.60 -21.60
C GLU A 100 14.14 8.50 -22.64
N GLY A 101 13.05 7.96 -23.19
CA GLY A 101 13.11 7.05 -24.32
C GLY A 101 12.88 5.56 -23.99
N LYS A 102 13.10 4.72 -24.97
CA LYS A 102 12.63 3.36 -25.19
C LYS A 102 12.98 2.27 -24.15
N GLU A 103 13.73 2.56 -23.11
CA GLU A 103 14.09 1.59 -22.07
C GLU A 103 13.01 1.52 -20.98
N ARG A 104 11.79 1.16 -21.39
CA ARG A 104 10.72 0.90 -20.43
C ARG A 104 10.94 -0.47 -19.79
N LEU A 105 10.80 -0.53 -18.47
CA LEU A 105 10.79 -1.81 -17.76
C LEU A 105 9.78 -2.76 -18.43
N PRO A 106 10.18 -4.00 -18.78
CA PRO A 106 9.29 -4.94 -19.44
C PRO A 106 8.05 -5.18 -18.56
N GLY A 107 6.86 -5.05 -19.15
CA GLY A 107 5.60 -5.31 -18.46
C GLY A 107 4.91 -4.07 -17.85
N CYS A 108 5.49 -2.87 -17.94
CA CYS A 108 4.89 -1.65 -17.40
C CYS A 108 4.25 -0.80 -18.52
N GLU A 109 3.01 -1.12 -18.89
CA GLU A 109 2.26 -0.29 -19.84
C GLU A 109 1.66 0.93 -19.12
N SER A 110 1.74 2.11 -19.76
CA SER A 110 1.10 3.31 -19.20
C SER A 110 -0.42 3.20 -19.27
N PRO A 111 -1.18 3.81 -18.34
CA PRO A 111 -2.65 3.83 -18.42
C PRO A 111 -3.19 4.38 -19.75
N ARG A 112 -2.47 5.30 -20.40
CA ARG A 112 -2.81 5.83 -21.72
C ARG A 112 -2.68 4.79 -22.84
N SER A 113 -1.60 3.99 -22.84
CA SER A 113 -1.41 2.95 -23.85
C SER A 113 -2.45 1.82 -23.74
N ILE A 114 -2.89 1.51 -22.52
CA ILE A 114 -3.98 0.55 -22.28
C ILE A 114 -5.30 1.11 -22.82
N GLN A 115 -5.56 2.39 -22.59
CA GLN A 115 -6.78 3.06 -23.02
C GLN A 115 -6.84 3.21 -24.55
N GLU A 116 -5.73 3.52 -25.19
CA GLU A 116 -5.60 3.59 -26.65
C GLU A 116 -5.80 2.24 -27.32
N ARG A 117 -5.25 1.15 -26.76
CA ARG A 117 -5.49 -0.22 -27.25
C ARG A 117 -6.95 -0.64 -27.09
N ALA A 118 -7.58 -0.32 -25.95
CA ALA A 118 -8.99 -0.62 -25.72
C ALA A 118 -9.91 0.14 -26.67
N THR A 119 -9.54 1.38 -27.03
CA THR A 119 -10.29 2.19 -27.99
C THR A 119 -10.11 1.70 -29.43
N ARG A 120 -8.91 1.21 -29.77
CA ARG A 120 -8.61 0.65 -31.08
C ARG A 120 -9.31 -0.69 -31.33
N ALA A 121 -9.40 -1.53 -30.28
CA ALA A 121 -10.11 -2.84 -30.33
C ALA A 121 -11.64 -2.70 -30.46
N LYS A 122 -12.21 -1.55 -30.13
CA LYS A 122 -13.66 -1.27 -30.30
C LYS A 122 -14.03 -0.66 -31.66
N ARG A 123 -13.04 -0.33 -32.49
CA ARG A 123 -13.23 0.29 -33.83
C ARG A 123 -12.92 -0.64 -34.99
N GLY A 124 -12.52 -1.87 -34.73
CA GLY A 124 -12.33 -2.96 -35.69
C GLY A 124 -13.29 -4.08 -35.43
#